data_6f91ee2be21051306a44798fb8a719ca
#
_entry.id   6f91ee2be21051306a44798fb8a719ca
#
_cell.length_a   1.000
_cell.length_b   1.000
_cell.length_c   1.000
_cell.angle_alpha   90.00
_cell.angle_beta   90.00
_cell.angle_gamma   90.00
#
_symmetry.space_group_name_H-M   'P 1'
#
loop_
_entity.id
_entity.type
_entity.pdbx_description
1 polymer ?
#
loop_
_entity_poly.entity_id
_entity_poly.type
_entity_poly.pdbx_seq_one_letter_code
_entity_poly.pdbx_strand_id
1 'polypeptide(L)'
;MSRVTEIRYVGYGVEDFATERKFYAEDWGLVEVEATEDMAWFKTHGHDEHHVVRLHKRDTNCIEVIALSADSRDDVDALRAKVGDAGCKIIREPGEIDGPGGGYGFRFFSPDGLPFEISSDVARGDHRAMERWEGMPLKISHIVLHSPDHQAAVKFFTDVLGFKVSDWLGDFMCFLRCNEAHHRIALLPGPPCLNHVAYDMLTVDDMMRGASRLKKRDCDIRWGPGRHTAGNNTFSYFCTPAGFAVEYTSELEEVDFETHEPKVHEPGPQVMDQWGVGSGGPQTMPKPAPDPCLFQPAEV
;
A
#
# COMPACT_ATOMS: atom_id res chain seq x y z
N MET A 1 -22.86 -6.45 3.06
CA MET A 1 -22.72 -4.97 2.90
C MET A 1 -21.55 -4.72 1.98
N SER A 2 -21.71 -3.83 1.02
CA SER A 2 -20.64 -3.47 0.09
C SER A 2 -19.49 -2.81 0.84
N ARG A 3 -18.28 -3.32 0.64
CA ARG A 3 -17.03 -2.91 1.28
C ARG A 3 -15.83 -3.10 0.36
N VAL A 4 -14.73 -2.46 0.69
CA VAL A 4 -13.43 -2.78 0.13
C VAL A 4 -12.98 -4.15 0.64
N THR A 5 -12.32 -4.93 -0.21
CA THR A 5 -11.91 -6.31 0.09
C THR A 5 -10.41 -6.55 0.00
N GLU A 6 -9.67 -5.74 -0.77
CA GLU A 6 -8.21 -5.87 -0.91
C GLU A 6 -7.58 -4.57 -1.43
N ILE A 7 -6.25 -4.47 -1.33
CA ILE A 7 -5.42 -3.48 -2.04
C ILE A 7 -5.06 -4.07 -3.40
N ARG A 8 -5.21 -3.26 -4.47
CA ARG A 8 -4.77 -3.66 -5.81
C ARG A 8 -3.36 -3.17 -6.12
N TYR A 9 -3.22 -1.86 -6.26
CA TYR A 9 -1.94 -1.27 -6.64
C TYR A 9 -1.78 0.15 -6.10
N VAL A 10 -0.56 0.65 -6.16
CA VAL A 10 -0.24 2.07 -5.96
C VAL A 10 0.34 2.63 -7.25
N GLY A 11 -0.20 3.77 -7.70
CA GLY A 11 0.30 4.53 -8.83
C GLY A 11 1.13 5.72 -8.36
N TYR A 12 2.35 5.85 -8.91
CA TYR A 12 3.29 6.91 -8.60
C TYR A 12 3.53 7.78 -9.83
N GLY A 13 3.48 9.10 -9.65
CA GLY A 13 4.14 10.04 -10.54
C GLY A 13 5.61 10.14 -10.15
N VAL A 14 6.52 10.08 -11.12
CA VAL A 14 7.97 10.08 -10.85
C VAL A 14 8.74 10.95 -11.86
N GLU A 15 9.70 11.75 -11.36
CA GLU A 15 10.53 12.62 -12.19
C GLU A 15 11.56 11.82 -12.99
N ASP A 16 12.29 10.93 -12.34
CA ASP A 16 13.24 10.03 -12.99
C ASP A 16 12.60 8.66 -13.25
N PHE A 17 11.72 8.64 -14.26
CA PHE A 17 10.98 7.45 -14.66
C PHE A 17 11.89 6.26 -14.99
N ALA A 18 13.02 6.50 -15.67
CA ALA A 18 13.91 5.43 -16.09
C ALA A 18 14.59 4.74 -14.90
N THR A 19 15.05 5.51 -13.93
CA THR A 19 15.70 4.97 -12.73
C THR A 19 14.69 4.25 -11.83
N GLU A 20 13.49 4.81 -11.64
CA GLU A 20 12.45 4.20 -10.82
C GLU A 20 11.91 2.90 -11.46
N ARG A 21 11.71 2.90 -12.79
CA ARG A 21 11.33 1.70 -13.55
C ARG A 21 12.35 0.57 -13.40
N LYS A 22 13.63 0.89 -13.51
CA LYS A 22 14.71 -0.06 -13.29
C LYS A 22 14.72 -0.61 -11.87
N PHE A 23 14.53 0.26 -10.87
CA PHE A 23 14.47 -0.16 -9.48
C PHE A 23 13.38 -1.23 -9.25
N TYR A 24 12.14 -0.99 -9.69
CA TYR A 24 11.07 -1.96 -9.50
C TYR A 24 11.30 -3.27 -10.25
N ALA A 25 11.82 -3.21 -11.48
CA ALA A 25 12.09 -4.41 -12.29
C ALA A 25 13.27 -5.22 -11.77
N GLU A 26 14.42 -4.58 -11.51
CA GLU A 26 15.67 -5.29 -11.28
C GLU A 26 16.04 -5.40 -9.80
N ASP A 27 15.79 -4.33 -9.02
CA ASP A 27 16.23 -4.26 -7.63
C ASP A 27 15.13 -4.74 -6.67
N TRP A 28 13.91 -4.24 -6.80
CA TRP A 28 12.79 -4.64 -5.95
C TRP A 28 12.29 -6.05 -6.26
N GLY A 29 12.35 -6.47 -7.51
CA GLY A 29 12.03 -7.83 -7.95
C GLY A 29 10.59 -8.01 -8.40
N LEU A 30 10.01 -7.01 -9.06
CA LEU A 30 8.73 -7.13 -9.74
C LEU A 30 8.90 -7.49 -11.22
N VAL A 31 7.82 -7.92 -11.85
CA VAL A 31 7.74 -8.24 -13.28
C VAL A 31 7.02 -7.11 -13.98
N GLU A 32 7.66 -6.49 -14.95
CA GLU A 32 6.99 -5.53 -15.83
C GLU A 32 6.01 -6.28 -16.75
N VAL A 33 4.74 -5.87 -16.72
CA VAL A 33 3.68 -6.50 -17.53
C VAL A 33 3.37 -5.70 -18.79
N GLU A 34 3.50 -4.39 -18.71
CA GLU A 34 3.28 -3.47 -19.83
C GLU A 34 4.05 -2.18 -19.61
N ALA A 35 4.47 -1.53 -20.69
CA ALA A 35 5.08 -0.20 -20.64
C ALA A 35 4.81 0.59 -21.90
N THR A 36 4.73 1.91 -21.76
CA THR A 36 4.74 2.92 -22.81
C THR A 36 5.98 3.80 -22.67
N GLU A 37 6.05 4.92 -23.38
CA GLU A 37 7.14 5.90 -23.25
C GLU A 37 7.17 6.52 -21.85
N ASP A 38 5.98 6.70 -21.23
CA ASP A 38 5.78 7.48 -20.00
C ASP A 38 5.14 6.68 -18.87
N MET A 39 4.71 5.45 -19.10
CA MET A 39 4.05 4.62 -18.09
C MET A 39 4.62 3.21 -18.06
N ALA A 40 4.61 2.58 -16.88
CA ALA A 40 4.96 1.18 -16.71
C ALA A 40 4.12 0.55 -15.60
N TRP A 41 3.76 -0.72 -15.78
CA TRP A 41 2.96 -1.51 -14.83
C TRP A 41 3.74 -2.75 -14.42
N PHE A 42 3.75 -3.03 -13.11
CA PHE A 42 4.52 -4.13 -12.55
C PHE A 42 3.63 -5.01 -11.68
N LYS A 43 3.80 -6.31 -11.80
CA LYS A 43 3.17 -7.32 -10.95
C LYS A 43 4.21 -8.05 -10.09
N THR A 44 3.73 -8.77 -9.09
CA THR A 44 4.54 -9.76 -8.37
C THR A 44 4.55 -11.11 -9.11
N HIS A 45 5.46 -12.00 -8.71
CA HIS A 45 5.52 -13.35 -9.29
C HIS A 45 4.45 -14.28 -8.75
N GLY A 46 4.09 -14.13 -7.48
CA GLY A 46 3.32 -15.12 -6.72
C GLY A 46 1.85 -14.82 -6.51
N HIS A 47 1.34 -13.71 -7.04
CA HIS A 47 -0.05 -13.30 -6.89
C HIS A 47 -0.67 -12.99 -8.25
N ASP A 48 -1.97 -13.21 -8.37
CA ASP A 48 -2.72 -13.04 -9.62
C ASP A 48 -3.25 -11.61 -9.85
N GLU A 49 -2.92 -10.64 -9.00
CA GLU A 49 -3.25 -9.23 -9.28
C GLU A 49 -2.53 -8.80 -10.56
N HIS A 50 -3.27 -8.14 -11.47
CA HIS A 50 -2.73 -7.75 -12.78
C HIS A 50 -1.48 -6.91 -12.66
N HIS A 51 -1.47 -5.94 -11.75
CA HIS A 51 -0.30 -5.15 -11.39
C HIS A 51 -0.44 -4.62 -9.96
N VAL A 52 0.67 -4.39 -9.30
CA VAL A 52 0.75 -3.86 -7.92
C VAL A 52 1.43 -2.49 -7.87
N VAL A 53 2.17 -2.11 -8.91
CA VAL A 53 2.79 -0.79 -9.09
C VAL A 53 2.45 -0.27 -10.47
N ARG A 54 2.08 1.00 -10.56
CA ARG A 54 2.00 1.78 -11.79
C ARG A 54 2.94 2.97 -11.66
N LEU A 55 3.84 3.15 -12.60
CA LEU A 55 4.69 4.34 -12.72
C LEU A 55 4.20 5.22 -13.86
N HIS A 56 4.22 6.52 -13.64
CA HIS A 56 3.92 7.53 -14.64
C HIS A 56 5.00 8.62 -14.59
N LYS A 57 5.60 8.94 -15.72
CA LYS A 57 6.57 10.01 -15.85
C LYS A 57 5.89 11.36 -15.61
N ARG A 58 6.35 12.09 -14.60
CA ARG A 58 5.82 13.39 -14.18
C ARG A 58 6.95 14.38 -13.90
N ASP A 59 6.60 15.63 -13.72
CA ASP A 59 7.54 16.69 -13.32
C ASP A 59 7.75 16.74 -11.80
N THR A 60 7.09 15.87 -11.04
CA THR A 60 7.21 15.80 -9.58
C THR A 60 6.90 14.38 -9.06
N ASN A 61 7.60 13.98 -8.00
CA ASN A 61 7.33 12.71 -7.32
C ASN A 61 6.08 12.83 -6.45
N CYS A 62 5.05 12.04 -6.72
CA CYS A 62 3.78 12.08 -5.99
C CYS A 62 3.00 10.76 -6.06
N ILE A 63 1.94 10.65 -5.29
CA ILE A 63 0.97 9.55 -5.36
C ILE A 63 -0.16 9.95 -6.30
N GLU A 64 -0.31 9.22 -7.39
CA GLU A 64 -1.39 9.44 -8.35
C GLU A 64 -2.66 8.65 -8.05
N VAL A 65 -2.52 7.49 -7.42
CA VAL A 65 -3.68 6.66 -7.05
C VAL A 65 -3.29 5.58 -6.05
N ILE A 66 -4.21 5.31 -5.12
CA ILE A 66 -4.21 4.12 -4.27
C ILE A 66 -5.44 3.31 -4.69
N ALA A 67 -5.23 2.15 -5.30
CA ALA A 67 -6.29 1.34 -5.86
C ALA A 67 -6.70 0.21 -4.91
N LEU A 68 -8.00 0.11 -4.69
CA LEU A 68 -8.65 -0.84 -3.80
C LEU A 68 -9.63 -1.73 -4.58
N SER A 69 -9.89 -2.92 -4.09
CA SER A 69 -10.79 -3.89 -4.70
C SER A 69 -12.16 -3.88 -4.05
N ALA A 70 -13.19 -4.07 -4.87
CA ALA A 70 -14.53 -4.51 -4.47
C ALA A 70 -14.87 -5.82 -5.18
N ASP A 71 -15.82 -6.60 -4.64
CA ASP A 71 -16.10 -7.95 -5.13
C ASP A 71 -16.90 -7.95 -6.44
N SER A 72 -17.70 -6.91 -6.70
CA SER A 72 -18.58 -6.80 -7.85
C SER A 72 -18.79 -5.37 -8.32
N ARG A 73 -19.34 -5.19 -9.52
CA ARG A 73 -19.78 -3.87 -10.05
C ARG A 73 -20.83 -3.23 -9.15
N ASP A 74 -21.76 -4.01 -8.65
CA ASP A 74 -22.80 -3.52 -7.73
C ASP A 74 -22.18 -2.99 -6.43
N ASP A 75 -21.10 -3.61 -5.93
CA ASP A 75 -20.36 -3.10 -4.77
C ASP A 75 -19.58 -1.82 -5.09
N VAL A 76 -19.02 -1.72 -6.28
CA VAL A 76 -18.38 -0.49 -6.77
C VAL A 76 -19.38 0.67 -6.80
N ASP A 77 -20.57 0.46 -7.38
CA ASP A 77 -21.62 1.48 -7.44
C ASP A 77 -22.16 1.88 -6.05
N ALA A 78 -22.33 0.89 -5.16
CA ALA A 78 -22.75 1.14 -3.80
C ALA A 78 -21.67 1.90 -2.98
N LEU A 79 -20.40 1.58 -3.15
CA LEU A 79 -19.28 2.31 -2.53
C LEU A 79 -19.17 3.73 -3.07
N ARG A 80 -19.37 3.92 -4.40
CA ARG A 80 -19.42 5.27 -4.99
C ARG A 80 -20.52 6.12 -4.36
N ALA A 81 -21.70 5.55 -4.13
CA ALA A 81 -22.78 6.28 -3.48
C ALA A 81 -22.39 6.71 -2.06
N LYS A 82 -21.86 5.78 -1.25
CA LYS A 82 -21.39 6.08 0.13
C LYS A 82 -20.28 7.15 0.16
N VAL A 83 -19.33 7.06 -0.76
CA VAL A 83 -18.22 8.03 -0.88
C VAL A 83 -18.76 9.42 -1.25
N GLY A 84 -19.74 9.48 -2.16
CA GLY A 84 -20.41 10.73 -2.53
C GLY A 84 -21.22 11.32 -1.38
N ASP A 85 -21.99 10.50 -0.66
CA ASP A 85 -22.78 10.91 0.51
C ASP A 85 -21.88 11.42 1.66
N ALA A 86 -20.66 10.88 1.76
CA ALA A 86 -19.62 11.38 2.68
C ALA A 86 -18.99 12.71 2.24
N GLY A 87 -19.40 13.28 1.10
CA GLY A 87 -18.93 14.58 0.59
C GLY A 87 -17.57 14.52 -0.11
N CYS A 88 -17.06 13.35 -0.44
CA CYS A 88 -15.81 13.21 -1.17
C CYS A 88 -15.97 13.68 -2.63
N LYS A 89 -14.92 14.32 -3.16
CA LYS A 89 -14.91 14.76 -4.56
C LYS A 89 -14.68 13.55 -5.48
N ILE A 90 -15.66 13.27 -6.34
CA ILE A 90 -15.54 12.24 -7.37
C ILE A 90 -14.70 12.79 -8.53
N ILE A 91 -13.66 12.05 -8.93
CA ILE A 91 -12.77 12.35 -10.06
C ILE A 91 -13.34 11.75 -11.33
N ARG A 92 -13.78 10.48 -11.24
CA ARG A 92 -14.39 9.70 -12.32
C ARG A 92 -15.54 8.87 -11.78
N GLU A 93 -16.69 8.96 -12.44
CA GLU A 93 -17.86 8.12 -12.14
C GLU A 93 -17.59 6.64 -12.49
N PRO A 94 -18.35 5.70 -11.91
CA PRO A 94 -18.23 4.29 -12.25
C PRO A 94 -18.35 4.03 -13.76
N GLY A 95 -17.44 3.24 -14.27
CA GLY A 95 -17.35 2.90 -15.69
C GLY A 95 -16.22 1.92 -15.97
N GLU A 96 -16.14 1.49 -17.23
CA GLU A 96 -15.01 0.66 -17.68
C GLU A 96 -13.70 1.40 -17.51
N ILE A 97 -12.67 0.68 -17.02
CA ILE A 97 -11.33 1.22 -16.85
C ILE A 97 -10.56 1.04 -18.16
N ASP A 98 -10.14 2.15 -18.75
CA ASP A 98 -9.23 2.11 -19.89
C ASP A 98 -7.80 1.91 -19.38
N GLY A 99 -7.09 0.95 -19.97
CA GLY A 99 -5.70 0.65 -19.60
C GLY A 99 -5.46 -0.80 -19.21
N PRO A 100 -4.22 -1.14 -18.84
CA PRO A 100 -3.80 -2.51 -18.52
C PRO A 100 -4.61 -3.13 -17.39
N GLY A 101 -5.14 -4.32 -17.65
CA GLY A 101 -6.01 -5.03 -16.73
C GLY A 101 -7.49 -4.70 -16.85
N GLY A 102 -7.87 -3.56 -17.42
CA GLY A 102 -9.29 -3.17 -17.55
C GLY A 102 -10.02 -3.17 -16.23
N GLY A 103 -11.29 -3.58 -16.24
CA GLY A 103 -12.16 -3.65 -15.09
C GLY A 103 -13.22 -2.56 -15.07
N TYR A 104 -13.98 -2.49 -13.98
CA TYR A 104 -15.02 -1.49 -13.74
C TYR A 104 -14.75 -0.78 -12.43
N GLY A 105 -14.74 0.56 -12.41
CA GLY A 105 -14.38 1.29 -11.20
C GLY A 105 -14.65 2.78 -11.29
N PHE A 106 -14.42 3.47 -10.15
CA PHE A 106 -14.51 4.91 -10.02
C PHE A 106 -13.29 5.46 -9.29
N ARG A 107 -13.07 6.76 -9.41
CA ARG A 107 -12.00 7.47 -8.71
C ARG A 107 -12.54 8.64 -7.91
N PHE A 108 -11.93 8.89 -6.76
CA PHE A 108 -12.30 9.96 -5.86
C PHE A 108 -11.08 10.46 -5.05
N PHE A 109 -11.22 11.65 -4.47
CA PHE A 109 -10.30 12.10 -3.44
C PHE A 109 -10.83 11.72 -2.06
N SER A 110 -9.96 11.16 -1.21
CA SER A 110 -10.28 11.00 0.21
C SER A 110 -10.58 12.36 0.87
N PRO A 111 -11.13 12.40 2.08
CA PRO A 111 -11.31 13.65 2.81
C PRO A 111 -10.02 14.49 2.92
N ASP A 112 -8.87 13.82 2.99
CA ASP A 112 -7.54 14.47 3.06
C ASP A 112 -6.95 14.87 1.70
N GLY A 113 -7.63 14.52 0.59
CA GLY A 113 -7.22 14.88 -0.76
C GLY A 113 -6.32 13.88 -1.47
N LEU A 114 -6.06 12.70 -0.88
CA LEU A 114 -5.35 11.63 -1.57
C LEU A 114 -6.25 10.95 -2.61
N PRO A 115 -5.75 10.64 -3.82
CA PRO A 115 -6.53 10.02 -4.88
C PRO A 115 -6.68 8.51 -4.66
N PHE A 116 -7.92 8.04 -4.69
CA PHE A 116 -8.26 6.62 -4.59
C PHE A 116 -9.03 6.13 -5.82
N GLU A 117 -8.85 4.86 -6.14
CA GLU A 117 -9.68 4.10 -7.07
C GLU A 117 -10.31 2.91 -6.34
N ILE A 118 -11.57 2.62 -6.60
CA ILE A 118 -12.21 1.36 -6.21
C ILE A 118 -12.70 0.68 -7.48
N SER A 119 -12.32 -0.60 -7.66
CA SER A 119 -12.61 -1.34 -8.88
C SER A 119 -12.90 -2.82 -8.65
N SER A 120 -13.63 -3.41 -9.61
CA SER A 120 -13.92 -4.85 -9.75
C SER A 120 -13.62 -5.31 -11.16
N ASP A 121 -13.72 -6.60 -11.43
CA ASP A 121 -13.58 -7.22 -12.75
C ASP A 121 -12.25 -6.95 -13.46
N VAL A 122 -11.21 -6.54 -12.73
CA VAL A 122 -9.86 -6.37 -13.30
C VAL A 122 -9.31 -7.74 -13.68
N ALA A 123 -8.73 -7.83 -14.87
CA ALA A 123 -8.13 -9.08 -15.36
C ALA A 123 -7.10 -9.63 -14.39
N ARG A 124 -7.07 -10.94 -14.23
CA ARG A 124 -6.06 -11.60 -13.42
C ARG A 124 -4.78 -11.78 -14.22
N GLY A 125 -3.66 -11.52 -13.58
CA GLY A 125 -2.34 -11.77 -14.14
C GLY A 125 -1.89 -13.22 -14.01
N ASP A 126 -1.01 -13.67 -14.88
CA ASP A 126 -0.33 -14.94 -14.71
C ASP A 126 0.51 -14.91 -13.44
N HIS A 127 0.47 -15.98 -12.68
CA HIS A 127 1.26 -16.15 -11.47
C HIS A 127 1.78 -17.58 -11.36
N ARG A 128 2.77 -17.77 -10.49
CA ARG A 128 3.32 -19.09 -10.15
C ARG A 128 3.50 -19.23 -8.65
N ALA A 129 3.55 -20.45 -8.17
CA ALA A 129 3.98 -20.69 -6.81
C ALA A 129 5.39 -20.14 -6.59
N MET A 130 5.58 -19.44 -5.49
CA MET A 130 6.89 -18.96 -5.08
C MET A 130 7.68 -20.08 -4.42
N GLU A 131 8.92 -20.23 -4.82
CA GLU A 131 9.82 -21.15 -4.14
C GLU A 131 10.52 -20.45 -2.98
N ARG A 132 10.85 -21.21 -1.94
CA ARG A 132 11.67 -20.70 -0.84
C ARG A 132 13.03 -20.23 -1.39
N TRP A 133 13.55 -19.17 -0.79
CA TRP A 133 14.86 -18.58 -1.06
C TRP A 133 14.93 -17.71 -2.33
N GLU A 134 13.85 -17.46 -3.01
CA GLU A 134 13.81 -16.50 -4.13
C GLU A 134 14.01 -15.06 -3.64
N GLY A 135 13.51 -14.74 -2.46
CA GLY A 135 13.63 -13.41 -1.86
C GLY A 135 12.93 -12.31 -2.66
N MET A 136 11.80 -12.63 -3.33
CA MET A 136 11.01 -11.74 -4.15
C MET A 136 9.67 -11.41 -3.49
N PRO A 137 9.08 -10.22 -3.75
CA PRO A 137 7.75 -9.86 -3.24
C PRO A 137 6.66 -10.81 -3.74
N LEU A 138 5.73 -11.15 -2.84
CA LEU A 138 4.58 -12.00 -3.12
C LEU A 138 3.36 -11.19 -3.56
N LYS A 139 3.04 -10.11 -2.81
CA LYS A 139 1.91 -9.17 -3.07
C LYS A 139 2.12 -7.89 -2.25
N ILE A 140 1.28 -6.87 -2.45
CA ILE A 140 1.18 -5.79 -1.47
C ILE A 140 0.58 -6.36 -0.18
N SER A 141 1.24 -6.09 0.92
CA SER A 141 0.78 -6.45 2.27
C SER A 141 -0.15 -5.38 2.82
N HIS A 142 0.36 -4.17 2.97
CA HIS A 142 -0.38 -3.04 3.52
C HIS A 142 0.17 -1.70 3.04
N ILE A 143 -0.62 -0.64 3.27
CA ILE A 143 -0.27 0.75 2.98
C ILE A 143 -0.45 1.55 4.25
N VAL A 144 0.51 2.42 4.56
CA VAL A 144 0.43 3.33 5.70
C VAL A 144 0.35 4.77 5.20
N LEU A 145 -0.62 5.52 5.74
CA LEU A 145 -0.93 6.88 5.33
C LEU A 145 -0.84 7.83 6.52
N HIS A 146 -0.46 9.07 6.27
CA HIS A 146 -0.64 10.16 7.19
C HIS A 146 -1.91 10.94 6.89
N SER A 147 -2.58 11.38 7.96
CA SER A 147 -3.75 12.25 7.91
C SER A 147 -3.64 13.34 8.98
N PRO A 148 -3.98 14.60 8.67
CA PRO A 148 -4.01 15.67 9.67
C PRO A 148 -5.08 15.44 10.75
N ASP A 149 -6.15 14.72 10.41
CA ASP A 149 -7.16 14.22 11.35
C ASP A 149 -7.34 12.70 11.14
N HIS A 150 -6.37 11.93 11.65
CA HIS A 150 -6.38 10.48 11.48
C HIS A 150 -7.59 9.80 12.15
N GLN A 151 -8.20 10.39 13.18
CA GLN A 151 -9.42 9.87 13.78
C GLN A 151 -10.62 10.01 12.82
N ALA A 152 -10.75 11.15 12.13
CA ALA A 152 -11.75 11.31 11.09
C ALA A 152 -11.48 10.39 9.89
N ALA A 153 -10.20 10.22 9.53
CA ALA A 153 -9.81 9.26 8.48
C ALA A 153 -10.18 7.82 8.86
N VAL A 154 -9.92 7.37 10.10
CA VAL A 154 -10.38 6.05 10.60
C VAL A 154 -11.88 5.89 10.41
N LYS A 155 -12.69 6.90 10.81
CA LYS A 155 -14.14 6.86 10.60
C LYS A 155 -14.52 6.76 9.13
N PHE A 156 -13.84 7.47 8.24
CA PHE A 156 -14.09 7.36 6.81
C PHE A 156 -13.82 5.94 6.31
N PHE A 157 -12.69 5.33 6.65
CA PHE A 157 -12.37 3.95 6.25
C PHE A 157 -13.35 2.93 6.83
N THR A 158 -13.80 3.11 8.09
CA THR A 158 -14.74 2.16 8.71
C THR A 158 -16.18 2.35 8.24
N ASP A 159 -16.70 3.57 8.30
CA ASP A 159 -18.13 3.83 8.09
C ASP A 159 -18.49 3.85 6.58
N VAL A 160 -17.56 4.30 5.73
CA VAL A 160 -17.78 4.46 4.28
C VAL A 160 -17.23 3.28 3.49
N LEU A 161 -15.96 2.92 3.71
CA LEU A 161 -15.27 1.88 2.91
C LEU A 161 -15.42 0.47 3.49
N GLY A 162 -15.95 0.33 4.72
CA GLY A 162 -16.27 -0.96 5.34
C GLY A 162 -15.08 -1.70 5.94
N PHE A 163 -13.98 -1.00 6.24
CA PHE A 163 -12.88 -1.53 7.03
C PHE A 163 -13.30 -1.76 8.47
N LYS A 164 -12.54 -2.57 9.20
CA LYS A 164 -12.66 -2.74 10.64
C LYS A 164 -11.34 -2.41 11.33
N VAL A 165 -11.43 -1.84 12.52
CA VAL A 165 -10.25 -1.61 13.36
C VAL A 165 -9.72 -2.95 13.84
N SER A 166 -8.42 -3.16 13.68
CA SER A 166 -7.72 -4.33 14.24
C SER A 166 -7.04 -3.99 15.55
N ASP A 167 -6.22 -2.96 15.56
CA ASP A 167 -5.51 -2.54 16.76
C ASP A 167 -5.23 -1.04 16.74
N TRP A 168 -4.82 -0.52 17.90
CA TRP A 168 -4.27 0.81 18.07
C TRP A 168 -2.88 0.75 18.71
N LEU A 169 -2.01 1.67 18.32
CA LEU A 169 -0.78 1.98 19.04
C LEU A 169 -0.98 3.32 19.76
N GLY A 170 -1.28 3.26 21.05
CA GLY A 170 -1.79 4.41 21.81
C GLY A 170 -3.04 4.98 21.16
N ASP A 171 -3.09 6.29 21.05
CA ASP A 171 -4.11 7.05 20.32
C ASP A 171 -3.62 7.60 18.97
N PHE A 172 -2.39 7.21 18.58
CA PHE A 172 -1.69 7.87 17.49
C PHE A 172 -1.63 7.04 16.18
N MET A 173 -1.68 5.71 16.24
CA MET A 173 -1.68 4.87 15.03
C MET A 173 -2.80 3.84 15.08
N CYS A 174 -3.62 3.80 14.02
CA CYS A 174 -4.70 2.84 13.87
C CYS A 174 -4.41 1.86 12.75
N PHE A 175 -4.65 0.57 13.00
CA PHE A 175 -4.50 -0.52 12.04
C PHE A 175 -5.88 -0.99 11.60
N LEU A 176 -6.13 -1.02 10.29
CA LEU A 176 -7.44 -1.27 9.67
C LEU A 176 -7.36 -2.47 8.73
N ARG A 177 -8.29 -3.42 8.92
CA ARG A 177 -8.45 -4.59 8.05
C ARG A 177 -9.64 -4.47 7.12
N CYS A 178 -9.53 -5.05 5.94
CA CYS A 178 -10.67 -5.27 5.01
C CYS A 178 -10.84 -6.76 4.66
N ASN A 179 -9.98 -7.61 5.18
CA ASN A 179 -10.02 -9.08 5.08
C ASN A 179 -9.35 -9.70 6.32
N GLU A 180 -8.89 -10.94 6.23
CA GLU A 180 -8.29 -11.68 7.35
C GLU A 180 -6.88 -11.21 7.75
N ALA A 181 -6.20 -10.43 6.91
CA ALA A 181 -4.93 -9.83 7.32
C ALA A 181 -5.16 -8.82 8.45
N HIS A 182 -4.31 -8.85 9.47
CA HIS A 182 -4.42 -7.94 10.62
C HIS A 182 -4.63 -6.49 10.19
N HIS A 183 -3.94 -6.04 9.15
CA HIS A 183 -4.20 -4.74 8.57
C HIS A 183 -3.84 -4.70 7.07
N ARG A 184 -4.58 -3.88 6.33
CA ARG A 184 -4.30 -3.49 4.96
C ARG A 184 -4.00 -2.00 4.86
N ILE A 185 -4.61 -1.21 5.72
CA ILE A 185 -4.33 0.23 5.86
C ILE A 185 -3.95 0.51 7.31
N ALA A 186 -2.95 1.39 7.52
CA ALA A 186 -2.73 2.00 8.81
C ALA A 186 -2.67 3.52 8.68
N LEU A 187 -3.12 4.22 9.71
CA LEU A 187 -3.26 5.67 9.72
C LEU A 187 -2.48 6.29 10.88
N LEU A 188 -1.69 7.31 10.56
CA LEU A 188 -0.85 8.09 11.46
C LEU A 188 -1.23 9.57 11.39
N PRO A 189 -1.08 10.36 12.47
CA PRO A 189 -1.19 11.81 12.40
C PRO A 189 -0.04 12.39 11.57
N GLY A 190 -0.34 13.39 10.75
CA GLY A 190 0.65 14.07 9.93
C GLY A 190 0.05 14.75 8.70
N PRO A 191 0.88 15.40 7.87
CA PRO A 191 0.39 15.96 6.61
C PRO A 191 -0.12 14.83 5.70
N PRO A 192 -1.15 15.07 4.87
CA PRO A 192 -1.71 14.02 4.02
C PRO A 192 -0.69 13.54 2.99
N CYS A 193 -0.22 12.31 3.17
CA CYS A 193 0.77 11.67 2.30
C CYS A 193 0.82 10.16 2.52
N LEU A 194 1.47 9.47 1.60
CA LEU A 194 1.91 8.09 1.80
C LEU A 194 3.08 8.06 2.81
N ASN A 195 3.00 7.20 3.83
CA ASN A 195 4.14 6.89 4.66
C ASN A 195 5.00 5.80 4.00
N HIS A 196 4.39 4.64 3.68
CA HIS A 196 5.05 3.54 2.95
C HIS A 196 4.06 2.56 2.33
N VAL A 197 4.57 1.74 1.41
CA VAL A 197 3.91 0.54 0.90
C VAL A 197 4.73 -0.68 1.29
N ALA A 198 4.09 -1.65 1.94
CA ALA A 198 4.71 -2.91 2.34
C ALA A 198 4.36 -4.04 1.38
N TYR A 199 5.33 -4.91 1.14
CA TYR A 199 5.20 -6.07 0.27
C TYR A 199 5.48 -7.34 1.06
N ASP A 200 4.54 -8.29 1.02
CA ASP A 200 4.71 -9.59 1.64
C ASP A 200 5.83 -10.38 0.99
N MET A 201 6.68 -10.97 1.81
CA MET A 201 7.69 -11.95 1.45
C MET A 201 7.24 -13.32 1.93
N LEU A 202 7.61 -14.39 1.22
CA LEU A 202 7.12 -15.74 1.54
C LEU A 202 7.52 -16.19 2.97
N THR A 203 8.71 -15.82 3.42
CA THR A 203 9.25 -16.15 4.74
C THR A 203 10.17 -15.03 5.24
N VAL A 204 10.51 -15.06 6.53
CA VAL A 204 11.57 -14.20 7.11
C VAL A 204 12.92 -14.39 6.39
N ASP A 205 13.28 -15.62 6.02
CA ASP A 205 14.50 -15.88 5.25
C ASP A 205 14.44 -15.25 3.87
N ASP A 206 13.30 -15.30 3.19
CA ASP A 206 13.10 -14.61 1.89
C ASP A 206 13.17 -13.08 2.03
N MET A 207 12.62 -12.52 3.11
CA MET A 207 12.77 -11.08 3.42
C MET A 207 14.26 -10.70 3.55
N MET A 208 15.04 -11.49 4.29
CA MET A 208 16.47 -11.25 4.49
C MET A 208 17.28 -11.43 3.19
N ARG A 209 16.89 -12.37 2.31
CA ARG A 209 17.50 -12.54 0.97
C ARG A 209 17.18 -11.37 0.06
N GLY A 210 15.94 -10.89 0.08
CA GLY A 210 15.55 -9.67 -0.63
C GLY A 210 16.34 -8.45 -0.14
N ALA A 211 16.45 -8.27 1.17
CA ALA A 211 17.26 -7.21 1.77
C ALA A 211 18.74 -7.31 1.38
N SER A 212 19.30 -8.53 1.35
CA SER A 212 20.69 -8.75 0.89
C SER A 212 20.87 -8.39 -0.61
N ARG A 213 19.86 -8.69 -1.46
CA ARG A 213 19.87 -8.29 -2.86
C ARG A 213 19.91 -6.78 -3.01
N LEU A 214 19.03 -6.06 -2.31
CA LEU A 214 18.98 -4.60 -2.32
C LEU A 214 20.28 -3.97 -1.84
N LYS A 215 20.83 -4.47 -0.74
CA LYS A 215 22.12 -3.98 -0.20
C LYS A 215 23.27 -4.14 -1.19
N LYS A 216 23.32 -5.23 -1.97
CA LYS A 216 24.34 -5.45 -3.02
C LYS A 216 24.19 -4.51 -4.21
N ARG A 217 23.10 -3.75 -4.28
CA ARG A 217 22.75 -2.76 -5.30
C ARG A 217 22.68 -1.34 -4.71
N ASP A 218 23.39 -1.12 -3.60
CA ASP A 218 23.50 0.16 -2.91
C ASP A 218 22.18 0.73 -2.39
N CYS A 219 21.15 -0.12 -2.21
CA CYS A 219 19.91 0.23 -1.54
C CYS A 219 19.97 -0.27 -0.09
N ASP A 220 20.30 0.63 0.83
CA ASP A 220 20.49 0.31 2.25
C ASP A 220 19.17 0.23 3.00
N ILE A 221 19.14 -0.63 4.03
CA ILE A 221 18.05 -0.68 5.01
C ILE A 221 17.99 0.66 5.75
N ARG A 222 16.83 1.30 5.74
CA ARG A 222 16.56 2.51 6.50
C ARG A 222 16.20 2.22 7.94
N TRP A 223 15.36 1.19 8.14
CA TRP A 223 14.98 0.71 9.45
C TRP A 223 14.73 -0.79 9.39
N GLY A 224 15.26 -1.54 10.37
CA GLY A 224 15.14 -3.01 10.46
C GLY A 224 16.50 -3.72 10.23
N PRO A 225 16.49 -5.06 10.08
CA PRO A 225 15.32 -5.92 10.21
C PRO A 225 14.78 -5.91 11.64
N GLY A 226 13.47 -6.00 11.78
CA GLY A 226 12.80 -6.00 13.07
C GLY A 226 11.47 -6.74 13.04
N ARG A 227 10.74 -6.69 14.16
CA ARG A 227 9.38 -7.24 14.29
C ARG A 227 8.49 -6.28 15.04
N HIS A 228 7.36 -5.90 14.45
CA HIS A 228 6.34 -5.11 15.11
C HIS A 228 5.53 -5.93 16.10
N THR A 229 4.92 -5.29 17.10
CA THR A 229 4.00 -5.96 18.02
C THR A 229 2.58 -6.00 17.45
N ALA A 230 2.06 -4.88 16.97
CA ALA A 230 0.77 -4.83 16.30
C ALA A 230 0.87 -5.51 14.92
N GLY A 231 0.08 -6.57 14.70
CA GLY A 231 0.15 -7.41 13.51
C GLY A 231 1.29 -8.40 13.48
N ASN A 232 2.21 -8.37 14.45
CA ASN A 232 3.30 -9.33 14.67
C ASN A 232 4.19 -9.60 13.44
N ASN A 233 4.15 -8.72 12.43
CA ASN A 233 4.93 -8.88 11.19
C ASN A 233 6.41 -8.48 11.36
N THR A 234 7.27 -9.15 10.61
CA THR A 234 8.66 -8.72 10.45
C THR A 234 8.74 -7.59 9.43
N PHE A 235 9.80 -6.78 9.49
CA PHE A 235 9.94 -5.63 8.61
C PHE A 235 11.40 -5.33 8.23
N SER A 236 11.57 -4.75 7.06
CA SER A 236 12.77 -4.04 6.64
C SER A 236 12.37 -2.93 5.67
N TYR A 237 12.68 -1.69 6.02
CA TYR A 237 12.33 -0.50 5.24
C TYR A 237 13.47 -0.04 4.35
N PHE A 238 13.10 0.42 3.17
CA PHE A 238 13.98 0.95 2.14
C PHE A 238 13.39 2.25 1.56
N CYS A 239 14.18 2.95 0.74
CA CYS A 239 13.66 4.04 -0.09
C CYS A 239 13.90 3.73 -1.55
N THR A 240 12.92 4.02 -2.39
CA THR A 240 13.08 3.98 -3.85
C THR A 240 13.96 5.16 -4.30
N PRO A 241 14.49 5.17 -5.53
CA PRO A 241 15.22 6.31 -6.08
C PRO A 241 14.42 7.61 -6.04
N ALA A 242 13.10 7.56 -6.25
CA ALA A 242 12.20 8.70 -6.16
C ALA A 242 11.94 9.18 -4.70
N GLY A 243 12.44 8.44 -3.69
CA GLY A 243 12.33 8.79 -2.27
C GLY A 243 11.10 8.23 -1.56
N PHE A 244 10.29 7.39 -2.21
CA PHE A 244 9.19 6.70 -1.54
C PHE A 244 9.71 5.62 -0.60
N ALA A 245 9.12 5.51 0.58
CA ALA A 245 9.42 4.41 1.47
C ALA A 245 8.69 3.15 1.05
N VAL A 246 9.42 2.05 1.01
CA VAL A 246 8.91 0.71 0.71
C VAL A 246 9.43 -0.29 1.74
N GLU A 247 8.63 -1.30 2.03
CA GLU A 247 8.91 -2.28 3.07
C GLU A 247 8.85 -3.70 2.51
N TYR A 248 9.83 -4.54 2.85
CA TYR A 248 9.65 -5.98 2.85
C TYR A 248 9.14 -6.43 4.21
N THR A 249 8.04 -7.15 4.22
CA THR A 249 7.41 -7.70 5.43
C THR A 249 7.13 -9.19 5.27
N SER A 250 6.96 -9.91 6.37
CA SER A 250 6.46 -11.29 6.37
C SER A 250 5.78 -11.61 7.69
N GLU A 251 5.04 -12.70 7.70
CA GLU A 251 4.36 -13.22 8.89
C GLU A 251 3.36 -12.22 9.51
N LEU A 252 2.71 -11.36 8.68
CA LEU A 252 1.62 -10.55 9.17
C LEU A 252 0.52 -11.45 9.73
N GLU A 253 0.10 -11.18 10.98
CA GLU A 253 -0.93 -11.95 11.66
C GLU A 253 -2.23 -11.99 10.85
N GLU A 254 -2.87 -13.14 10.79
CA GLU A 254 -4.22 -13.30 10.29
C GLU A 254 -5.21 -13.29 11.46
N VAL A 255 -6.31 -12.57 11.30
CA VAL A 255 -7.37 -12.41 12.30
C VAL A 255 -8.72 -12.70 11.66
N ASP A 256 -9.69 -13.14 12.45
CA ASP A 256 -11.04 -13.28 11.95
C ASP A 256 -11.64 -11.89 11.65
N PHE A 257 -12.06 -11.69 10.40
CA PHE A 257 -12.57 -10.39 9.95
C PHE A 257 -13.75 -9.90 10.79
N GLU A 258 -14.66 -10.80 11.18
CA GLU A 258 -15.91 -10.44 11.86
C GLU A 258 -15.75 -10.32 13.37
N THR A 259 -14.96 -11.19 13.99
CA THR A 259 -14.97 -11.39 15.45
C THR A 259 -13.72 -10.89 16.17
N HIS A 260 -12.68 -10.46 15.45
CA HIS A 260 -11.47 -9.92 16.08
C HIS A 260 -11.77 -8.64 16.87
N GLU A 261 -11.41 -8.65 18.15
CA GLU A 261 -11.58 -7.52 19.06
C GLU A 261 -10.30 -6.64 19.07
N PRO A 262 -10.40 -5.34 18.81
CA PRO A 262 -9.25 -4.43 18.81
C PRO A 262 -8.52 -4.37 20.15
N LYS A 263 -7.19 -4.33 20.10
CA LYS A 263 -6.31 -4.09 21.25
C LYS A 263 -5.67 -2.71 21.16
N VAL A 264 -5.30 -2.16 22.29
CA VAL A 264 -4.49 -0.94 22.39
C VAL A 264 -3.14 -1.31 22.95
N HIS A 265 -2.10 -1.09 22.14
CA HIS A 265 -0.71 -1.30 22.55
C HIS A 265 -0.13 0.01 23.08
N GLU A 266 0.47 -0.04 24.27
CA GLU A 266 1.15 1.13 24.81
C GLU A 266 2.41 1.47 23.98
N PRO A 267 2.56 2.71 23.50
CA PRO A 267 3.71 3.07 22.67
C PRO A 267 5.05 2.89 23.41
N GLY A 268 6.02 2.33 22.70
CA GLY A 268 7.36 2.14 23.25
C GLY A 268 8.31 1.49 22.25
N PRO A 269 9.62 1.58 22.46
CA PRO A 269 10.61 1.03 21.54
C PRO A 269 10.41 -0.47 21.25
N GLN A 270 10.08 -1.27 22.28
CA GLN A 270 9.87 -2.71 22.15
C GLN A 270 8.54 -3.08 21.45
N VAL A 271 7.59 -2.17 21.41
CA VAL A 271 6.33 -2.36 20.68
C VAL A 271 6.53 -2.03 19.21
N MET A 272 7.35 -1.02 18.92
CA MET A 272 7.74 -0.66 17.57
C MET A 272 8.68 -1.68 16.93
N ASP A 273 9.60 -2.27 17.72
CA ASP A 273 10.53 -3.31 17.28
C ASP A 273 10.86 -4.27 18.43
N GLN A 274 10.21 -5.45 18.44
CA GLN A 274 10.42 -6.46 19.47
C GLN A 274 11.84 -7.02 19.48
N TRP A 275 12.53 -7.03 18.35
CA TRP A 275 13.86 -7.61 18.24
C TRP A 275 14.96 -6.63 18.64
N GLY A 276 14.84 -5.36 18.25
CA GLY A 276 15.81 -4.33 18.56
C GLY A 276 17.23 -4.63 18.05
N VAL A 277 17.36 -5.45 17.00
CA VAL A 277 18.67 -5.89 16.45
C VAL A 277 19.01 -5.19 15.14
N GLY A 278 18.05 -4.57 14.53
CA GLY A 278 18.20 -3.86 13.26
C GLY A 278 18.89 -2.49 13.42
N SER A 279 19.14 -1.86 12.30
CA SER A 279 19.66 -0.48 12.24
C SER A 279 18.53 0.51 11.97
N GLY A 280 18.76 1.79 12.30
CA GLY A 280 17.81 2.88 12.03
C GLY A 280 16.65 2.93 13.01
N GLY A 281 15.55 3.49 12.55
CA GLY A 281 14.31 3.69 13.31
C GLY A 281 13.37 4.62 12.56
N PRO A 282 12.20 4.97 13.14
CA PRO A 282 11.27 5.90 12.49
C PRO A 282 11.90 7.23 12.06
N GLN A 283 12.93 7.69 12.76
CA GLN A 283 13.66 8.92 12.44
C GLN A 283 14.53 8.83 11.18
N THR A 284 14.81 7.64 10.66
CA THR A 284 15.56 7.40 9.41
C THR A 284 14.67 7.23 8.20
N MET A 285 13.36 7.18 8.42
CA MET A 285 12.37 7.16 7.35
C MET A 285 12.21 8.55 6.70
N PRO A 286 11.74 8.65 5.47
CA PRO A 286 11.40 9.93 4.85
C PRO A 286 10.47 10.76 5.75
N LYS A 287 10.76 12.06 5.86
CA LYS A 287 9.89 12.95 6.64
C LYS A 287 8.56 13.15 5.92
N PRO A 288 7.43 13.01 6.65
CA PRO A 288 6.13 13.28 6.04
C PRO A 288 6.03 14.74 5.57
N ALA A 289 5.55 14.92 4.35
CA ALA A 289 5.21 16.22 3.77
C ALA A 289 3.92 16.06 2.97
N PRO A 290 3.09 17.12 2.81
CA PRO A 290 1.90 17.02 1.97
C PRO A 290 2.25 16.50 0.59
N ASP A 291 1.50 15.50 0.10
CA ASP A 291 1.73 14.98 -1.25
C ASP A 291 1.47 16.08 -2.29
N PRO A 292 2.35 16.28 -3.28
CA PRO A 292 2.16 17.30 -4.30
C PRO A 292 0.93 17.12 -5.19
N CYS A 293 0.41 15.89 -5.28
CA CYS A 293 -0.74 15.55 -6.12
C CYS A 293 -2.09 15.55 -5.39
N LEU A 294 -2.17 16.10 -4.16
CA LEU A 294 -3.45 16.27 -3.47
C LEU A 294 -4.45 17.06 -4.31
N PHE A 295 -5.68 16.53 -4.42
CA PHE A 295 -6.76 17.11 -5.23
C PHE A 295 -6.43 17.33 -6.73
N GLN A 296 -5.39 16.67 -7.24
CA GLN A 296 -5.03 16.69 -8.65
C GLN A 296 -5.34 15.32 -9.27
N PRO A 297 -6.32 15.22 -10.20
CA PRO A 297 -6.64 13.96 -10.85
C PRO A 297 -5.41 13.39 -11.56
N ALA A 298 -5.15 12.11 -11.39
CA ALA A 298 -4.20 11.43 -12.24
C ALA A 298 -4.73 11.34 -13.67
N GLU A 299 -3.88 11.59 -14.65
CA GLU A 299 -4.16 11.23 -16.03
C GLU A 299 -4.17 9.69 -16.14
N VAL A 300 -5.10 9.15 -16.92
CA VAL A 300 -5.31 7.70 -17.08
C VAL A 300 -4.36 7.19 -18.15
#